data_29dd6c0e1d7d4706bb51b228e9a5202a
#
_entry.id   29dd6c0e1d7d4706bb51b228e9a5202a
#
_cell.length_a   1.000
_cell.length_b   1.000
_cell.length_c   1.000
_cell.angle_alpha   90.00
_cell.angle_beta   90.00
_cell.angle_gamma   90.00
#
_symmetry.space_group_name_H-M   'P 1'
#
loop_
_entity.id
_entity.type
_entity.pdbx_description
1 polymer ?
#
loop_
_entity_poly.entity_id
_entity_poly.type
_entity_poly.pdbx_seq_one_letter_code
_entity_poly.pdbx_strand_id
1 'polypeptide(L)'
;MAGLAFFDLDGTLLDNDRDIIPESSLKALELLRRGGWRIVLSTGRDMDTHYSIRYRSIVRPDAVIHQNGGKVTVGDKLLYKHVMDKKLLSEILSFCREKGFCMGSSVGDKDYFINPEKKTAADRAYNRFIERHFVPFEGLLDPDIEVVGLSFAGNIQEEKPQIEKHFPQLELFAFSSNAGADVVERGFSKAEGMKRLCSYYDAEGEQTVAFGDSPNDIALLKAADIGVAMGNADEAVKRAADHVTDDIRHDGIFNACRYLGMI
;
A
#
# COMPACT_ATOMS: atom_id res chain seq x y z
N MET A 1 24.71 10.76 0.07
CA MET A 1 23.50 10.46 0.86
C MET A 1 23.63 9.09 1.49
N ALA A 2 22.90 8.81 2.60
CA ALA A 2 23.01 7.50 3.25
C ALA A 2 22.28 6.40 2.47
N GLY A 3 21.12 6.72 1.89
CA GLY A 3 20.34 5.77 1.10
C GLY A 3 18.84 6.08 1.07
N LEU A 4 18.04 5.11 0.63
CA LEU A 4 16.59 5.17 0.61
C LEU A 4 15.99 4.16 1.59
N ALA A 5 15.12 4.64 2.48
CA ALA A 5 14.37 3.81 3.41
C ALA A 5 12.90 3.78 3.01
N PHE A 6 12.40 2.59 2.67
CA PHE A 6 11.04 2.34 2.21
C PHE A 6 10.21 1.78 3.36
N PHE A 7 9.09 2.39 3.63
CA PHE A 7 8.19 1.98 4.70
C PHE A 7 6.80 1.71 4.14
N ASP A 8 6.25 0.53 4.42
CA ASP A 8 4.83 0.36 4.29
C ASP A 8 4.09 1.20 5.35
N LEU A 9 2.79 1.43 5.14
CA LEU A 9 1.98 2.22 6.05
C LEU A 9 1.24 1.32 7.06
N ASP A 10 0.33 0.51 6.58
CA ASP A 10 -0.65 -0.22 7.37
C ASP A 10 -0.02 -1.45 8.06
N GLY A 11 0.07 -1.45 9.39
CA GLY A 11 0.73 -2.52 10.13
C GLY A 11 2.25 -2.35 10.25
N THR A 12 2.82 -1.37 9.55
CA THR A 12 4.26 -1.06 9.60
C THR A 12 4.52 0.30 10.27
N LEU A 13 4.09 1.40 9.69
CA LEU A 13 4.14 2.73 10.31
C LEU A 13 2.86 3.04 11.11
N LEU A 14 1.70 2.59 10.63
CA LEU A 14 0.39 2.88 11.19
C LEU A 14 -0.14 1.67 11.99
N ASP A 15 -0.37 1.83 13.29
CA ASP A 15 -1.18 0.90 14.08
C ASP A 15 -2.66 1.14 13.73
N ASN A 16 -3.21 0.28 12.87
CA ASN A 16 -4.58 0.40 12.37
C ASN A 16 -5.65 0.27 13.45
N ASP A 17 -5.39 -0.48 14.52
CA ASP A 17 -6.34 -0.64 15.62
C ASP A 17 -6.50 0.64 16.44
N ARG A 18 -5.44 1.42 16.56
CA ARG A 18 -5.38 2.65 17.33
C ARG A 18 -5.48 3.90 16.46
N ASP A 19 -5.29 3.76 15.15
CA ASP A 19 -5.22 4.83 14.16
C ASP A 19 -4.11 5.85 14.47
N ILE A 20 -2.95 5.37 14.93
CA ILE A 20 -1.79 6.17 15.29
C ILE A 20 -0.51 5.66 14.65
N ILE A 21 0.41 6.57 14.36
CA ILE A 21 1.81 6.25 14.09
C ILE A 21 2.56 6.38 15.43
N PRO A 22 3.22 5.30 15.92
CA PRO A 22 3.94 5.34 17.20
C PRO A 22 4.97 6.47 17.24
N GLU A 23 5.13 7.10 18.41
CA GLU A 23 6.10 8.18 18.61
C GLU A 23 7.54 7.72 18.34
N SER A 24 7.87 6.47 18.68
CA SER A 24 9.16 5.87 18.37
C SER A 24 9.43 5.77 16.87
N SER A 25 8.41 5.43 16.08
CA SER A 25 8.51 5.41 14.61
C SER A 25 8.75 6.82 14.06
N LEU A 26 8.01 7.82 14.53
CA LEU A 26 8.23 9.22 14.14
C LEU A 26 9.63 9.71 14.50
N LYS A 27 10.12 9.33 15.68
CA LYS A 27 11.49 9.63 16.12
C LYS A 27 12.53 8.96 15.22
N ALA A 28 12.32 7.70 14.84
CA ALA A 28 13.20 7.01 13.89
C ALA A 28 13.25 7.73 12.54
N LEU A 29 12.10 8.11 11.97
CA LEU A 29 12.05 8.85 10.71
C LEU A 29 12.79 10.20 10.79
N GLU A 30 12.67 10.91 11.93
CA GLU A 30 13.41 12.15 12.13
C GLU A 30 14.94 11.93 12.17
N LEU A 31 15.40 10.91 12.90
CA LEU A 31 16.82 10.57 12.99
C LEU A 31 17.38 10.10 11.63
N LEU A 32 16.64 9.29 10.89
CA LEU A 32 16.98 8.88 9.53
C LEU A 32 17.21 10.10 8.61
N ARG A 33 16.28 11.06 8.62
CA ARG A 33 16.45 12.30 7.83
C ARG A 33 17.69 13.07 8.21
N ARG A 34 17.98 13.19 9.53
CA ARG A 34 19.21 13.82 10.00
C ARG A 34 20.47 13.06 9.56
N GLY A 35 20.37 11.74 9.44
CA GLY A 35 21.41 10.86 8.91
C GLY A 35 21.54 10.90 7.37
N GLY A 36 20.70 11.67 6.68
CA GLY A 36 20.74 11.81 5.21
C GLY A 36 19.98 10.73 4.45
N TRP A 37 19.10 9.95 5.10
CA TRP A 37 18.22 9.01 4.42
C TRP A 37 17.02 9.70 3.77
N ARG A 38 16.66 9.26 2.57
CA ARG A 38 15.37 9.59 1.96
C ARG A 38 14.29 8.65 2.47
N ILE A 39 13.17 9.21 2.89
CA ILE A 39 12.03 8.45 3.41
C ILE A 39 11.01 8.25 2.30
N VAL A 40 10.70 7.01 2.00
CA VAL A 40 9.71 6.65 0.98
C VAL A 40 8.56 5.91 1.66
N LEU A 41 7.32 6.38 1.48
CA LEU A 41 6.12 5.59 1.76
C LEU A 41 5.85 4.65 0.59
N SER A 42 5.54 3.38 0.88
CA SER A 42 5.21 2.36 -0.12
C SER A 42 3.96 1.58 0.30
N THR A 43 2.80 1.90 -0.26
CA THR A 43 1.51 1.45 0.26
C THR A 43 0.53 1.00 -0.84
N GLY A 44 -0.44 0.15 -0.46
CA GLY A 44 -1.61 -0.15 -1.30
C GLY A 44 -2.59 1.02 -1.42
N ARG A 45 -2.54 1.99 -0.50
CA ARG A 45 -3.43 3.15 -0.53
C ARG A 45 -3.05 4.15 -1.63
N ASP A 46 -4.03 4.92 -2.11
CA ASP A 46 -3.74 6.24 -2.72
C ASP A 46 -3.60 7.28 -1.60
N MET A 47 -2.41 7.81 -1.43
CA MET A 47 -2.09 8.78 -0.36
C MET A 47 -2.61 10.19 -0.64
N ASP A 48 -3.27 10.41 -1.77
CA ASP A 48 -3.90 11.69 -2.11
C ASP A 48 -5.42 11.69 -1.79
N THR A 49 -5.98 10.57 -1.27
CA THR A 49 -7.36 10.51 -0.80
C THR A 49 -7.53 11.24 0.54
N HIS A 50 -8.74 11.78 0.80
CA HIS A 50 -9.02 12.58 2.01
C HIS A 50 -8.69 11.86 3.33
N TYR A 51 -8.84 10.54 3.38
CA TYR A 51 -8.55 9.75 4.58
C TYR A 51 -7.10 9.27 4.68
N SER A 52 -6.31 9.38 3.60
CA SER A 52 -4.90 8.98 3.59
C SER A 52 -3.93 10.15 3.69
N ILE A 53 -4.33 11.33 3.21
CA ILE A 53 -3.47 12.51 3.12
C ILE A 53 -2.95 12.98 4.49
N ARG A 54 -3.70 12.73 5.57
CA ARG A 54 -3.26 13.04 6.94
C ARG A 54 -1.98 12.30 7.32
N TYR A 55 -1.86 11.00 6.94
CA TYR A 55 -0.66 10.22 7.24
C TYR A 55 0.54 10.69 6.41
N ARG A 56 0.31 11.04 5.14
CA ARG A 56 1.35 11.68 4.31
C ARG A 56 1.85 12.97 4.97
N SER A 57 0.95 13.77 5.52
CA SER A 57 1.30 15.01 6.23
C SER A 57 2.08 14.78 7.52
N ILE A 58 1.80 13.69 8.25
CA ILE A 58 2.53 13.32 9.47
C ILE A 58 3.91 12.75 9.12
N VAL A 59 3.97 11.79 8.19
CA VAL A 59 5.22 11.10 7.78
C VAL A 59 6.13 12.05 6.99
N ARG A 60 5.58 12.95 6.19
CA ARG A 60 6.32 13.88 5.30
C ARG A 60 7.38 13.15 4.45
N PRO A 61 6.98 12.17 3.63
CA PRO A 61 7.92 11.40 2.83
C PRO A 61 8.52 12.24 1.70
N ASP A 62 9.75 11.89 1.28
CA ASP A 62 10.41 12.46 0.09
C ASP A 62 9.75 11.96 -1.20
N ALA A 63 9.25 10.73 -1.19
CA ALA A 63 8.53 10.11 -2.29
C ALA A 63 7.45 9.14 -1.77
N VAL A 64 6.46 8.84 -2.61
CA VAL A 64 5.40 7.88 -2.31
C VAL A 64 5.21 6.92 -3.48
N ILE A 65 5.17 5.64 -3.16
CA ILE A 65 4.70 4.56 -4.02
C ILE A 65 3.28 4.24 -3.57
N HIS A 66 2.30 4.65 -4.36
CA HIS A 66 0.87 4.47 -4.10
C HIS A 66 0.36 3.22 -4.82
N GLN A 67 -0.73 2.65 -4.33
CA GLN A 67 -1.52 1.60 -5.00
C GLN A 67 -0.62 0.48 -5.54
N ASN A 68 0.25 -0.05 -4.65
CA ASN A 68 1.18 -1.14 -4.96
C ASN A 68 2.07 -0.88 -6.20
N GLY A 69 2.49 0.37 -6.42
CA GLY A 69 3.38 0.73 -7.53
C GLY A 69 2.70 1.24 -8.79
N GLY A 70 1.38 1.31 -8.81
CA GLY A 70 0.62 1.86 -9.93
C GLY A 70 0.75 3.38 -10.08
N LYS A 71 1.15 4.09 -9.01
CA LYS A 71 1.43 5.52 -9.04
C LYS A 71 2.65 5.82 -8.18
N VAL A 72 3.53 6.69 -8.64
CA VAL A 72 4.73 7.13 -7.92
C VAL A 72 4.85 8.64 -7.97
N THR A 73 5.03 9.27 -6.81
CA THR A 73 5.25 10.72 -6.68
C THR A 73 6.54 11.02 -5.93
N VAL A 74 7.18 12.15 -6.26
CA VAL A 74 8.35 12.70 -5.56
C VAL A 74 7.99 14.12 -5.11
N GLY A 75 7.85 14.34 -3.82
CA GLY A 75 7.17 15.52 -3.33
C GLY A 75 5.78 15.62 -3.97
N ASP A 76 5.50 16.76 -4.63
CA ASP A 76 4.24 16.97 -5.35
C ASP A 76 4.31 16.63 -6.85
N LYS A 77 5.47 16.17 -7.33
CA LYS A 77 5.68 15.82 -8.73
C LYS A 77 5.23 14.39 -9.01
N LEU A 78 4.32 14.20 -9.95
CA LEU A 78 3.99 12.89 -10.51
C LEU A 78 5.18 12.37 -11.32
N LEU A 79 5.76 11.24 -10.91
CA LEU A 79 6.84 10.58 -11.63
C LEU A 79 6.29 9.50 -12.57
N TYR A 80 5.34 8.74 -12.10
CA TYR A 80 4.72 7.65 -12.84
C TYR A 80 3.27 7.44 -12.42
N LYS A 81 2.41 7.09 -13.38
CA LYS A 81 1.04 6.67 -13.15
C LYS A 81 0.61 5.70 -14.25
N HIS A 82 0.10 4.56 -13.85
CA HIS A 82 -0.67 3.68 -14.71
C HIS A 82 -2.15 3.97 -14.53
N VAL A 83 -2.90 3.98 -15.60
CA VAL A 83 -4.36 4.14 -15.56
C VAL A 83 -4.97 2.90 -16.20
N MET A 84 -5.84 2.24 -15.46
CA MET A 84 -6.53 1.03 -15.92
C MET A 84 -7.41 1.36 -17.14
N ASP A 85 -7.35 0.51 -18.13
CA ASP A 85 -8.18 0.66 -19.34
C ASP A 85 -9.68 0.61 -18.99
N LYS A 86 -10.47 1.54 -19.54
CA LYS A 86 -11.89 1.66 -19.21
C LYS A 86 -12.73 0.47 -19.65
N LYS A 87 -12.32 -0.25 -20.70
CA LYS A 87 -13.01 -1.47 -21.14
C LYS A 87 -12.76 -2.59 -20.14
N LEU A 88 -11.50 -2.79 -19.74
CA LEU A 88 -11.16 -3.75 -18.68
C LEU A 88 -11.90 -3.43 -17.39
N LEU A 89 -11.90 -2.17 -16.96
CA LEU A 89 -12.62 -1.72 -15.76
C LEU A 89 -14.11 -2.03 -15.85
N SER A 90 -14.75 -1.75 -17.01
CA SER A 90 -16.16 -2.05 -17.23
C SER A 90 -16.46 -3.56 -17.17
N GLU A 91 -15.59 -4.39 -17.73
CA GLU A 91 -15.69 -5.84 -17.68
C GLU A 91 -15.58 -6.37 -16.24
N ILE A 92 -14.61 -5.87 -15.45
CA ILE A 92 -14.45 -6.22 -14.03
C ILE A 92 -15.69 -5.83 -13.22
N LEU A 93 -16.17 -4.60 -13.38
CA LEU A 93 -17.32 -4.10 -12.63
C LEU A 93 -18.61 -4.88 -13.00
N SER A 94 -18.79 -5.23 -14.28
CA SER A 94 -19.93 -6.02 -14.75
C SER A 94 -19.91 -7.45 -14.19
N PHE A 95 -18.73 -8.10 -14.21
CA PHE A 95 -18.54 -9.42 -13.60
C PHE A 95 -18.83 -9.41 -12.10
N CYS A 96 -18.29 -8.42 -11.38
CA CYS A 96 -18.50 -8.31 -9.94
C CYS A 96 -19.97 -8.04 -9.59
N ARG A 97 -20.68 -7.25 -10.42
CA ARG A 97 -22.13 -7.03 -10.27
C ARG A 97 -22.88 -8.35 -10.42
N GLU A 98 -22.62 -9.12 -11.48
CA GLU A 98 -23.28 -10.41 -11.76
C GLU A 98 -23.03 -11.41 -10.61
N LYS A 99 -21.82 -11.46 -10.07
CA LYS A 99 -21.44 -12.37 -8.99
C LYS A 99 -21.84 -11.91 -7.59
N GLY A 100 -22.31 -10.68 -7.44
CA GLY A 100 -22.61 -10.09 -6.14
C GLY A 100 -21.33 -9.79 -5.33
N PHE A 101 -20.18 -9.59 -5.98
CA PHE A 101 -18.91 -9.25 -5.33
C PHE A 101 -18.82 -7.75 -5.08
N CYS A 102 -18.15 -7.37 -3.98
CA CYS A 102 -17.85 -5.97 -3.72
C CYS A 102 -16.49 -5.61 -4.35
N MET A 103 -16.52 -4.70 -5.30
CA MET A 103 -15.34 -4.21 -6.00
C MET A 103 -15.49 -2.73 -6.30
N GLY A 104 -14.41 -1.97 -6.23
CA GLY A 104 -14.45 -0.56 -6.58
C GLY A 104 -13.14 0.14 -6.29
N SER A 105 -13.18 1.46 -6.29
CA SER A 105 -12.03 2.31 -5.98
C SER A 105 -12.46 3.55 -5.22
N SER A 106 -11.57 4.06 -4.39
CA SER A 106 -11.70 5.38 -3.80
C SER A 106 -10.87 6.38 -4.60
N VAL A 107 -11.50 7.45 -5.07
CA VAL A 107 -10.86 8.50 -5.85
C VAL A 107 -11.17 9.85 -5.20
N GLY A 108 -10.15 10.52 -4.70
CA GLY A 108 -10.29 11.72 -3.90
C GLY A 108 -11.10 11.46 -2.63
N ASP A 109 -12.25 12.11 -2.49
CA ASP A 109 -13.16 12.01 -1.36
C ASP A 109 -14.35 11.07 -1.59
N LYS A 110 -14.41 10.37 -2.72
CA LYS A 110 -15.54 9.53 -3.14
C LYS A 110 -15.18 8.06 -3.22
N ASP A 111 -16.10 7.22 -2.76
CA ASP A 111 -16.01 5.77 -2.78
C ASP A 111 -16.99 5.19 -3.83
N TYR A 112 -16.42 4.65 -4.90
CA TYR A 112 -17.16 4.05 -6.03
C TYR A 112 -17.11 2.53 -5.92
N PHE A 113 -18.09 1.93 -5.25
CA PHE A 113 -18.13 0.48 -5.00
C PHE A 113 -19.46 -0.15 -5.43
N ILE A 114 -19.39 -1.31 -6.05
CA ILE A 114 -20.51 -2.24 -6.18
C ILE A 114 -20.70 -2.92 -4.84
N ASN A 115 -21.92 -3.13 -4.39
CA ASN A 115 -22.28 -3.75 -3.12
C ASN A 115 -21.52 -3.11 -1.93
N PRO A 116 -21.64 -1.78 -1.74
CA PRO A 116 -20.83 -1.02 -0.79
C PRO A 116 -21.05 -1.42 0.68
N GLU A 117 -22.18 -2.07 1.01
CA GLU A 117 -22.47 -2.59 2.34
C GLU A 117 -21.44 -3.63 2.78
N LYS A 118 -20.89 -4.44 1.88
CA LYS A 118 -19.80 -5.38 2.16
C LYS A 118 -18.51 -4.63 2.49
N LYS A 119 -18.20 -3.56 1.73
CA LYS A 119 -17.05 -2.69 1.99
C LYS A 119 -17.15 -2.06 3.37
N THR A 120 -18.32 -1.51 3.71
CA THR A 120 -18.56 -0.90 5.03
C THR A 120 -18.40 -1.91 6.18
N ALA A 121 -18.80 -3.16 5.99
CA ALA A 121 -18.60 -4.19 6.99
C ALA A 121 -17.14 -4.53 7.22
N ALA A 122 -16.36 -4.65 6.13
CA ALA A 122 -14.91 -4.84 6.18
C ALA A 122 -14.20 -3.63 6.81
N ASP A 123 -14.57 -2.41 6.44
CA ASP A 123 -14.02 -1.18 7.00
C ASP A 123 -14.30 -1.04 8.51
N ARG A 124 -15.50 -1.46 8.98
CA ARG A 124 -15.81 -1.44 10.41
C ARG A 124 -14.94 -2.39 11.24
N ALA A 125 -14.54 -3.49 10.63
CA ALA A 125 -13.63 -4.44 11.28
C ALA A 125 -12.18 -3.95 11.31
N TYR A 126 -11.75 -3.29 10.25
CA TYR A 126 -10.36 -2.94 10.00
C TYR A 126 -10.08 -1.43 10.19
N ASN A 127 -11.01 -0.56 9.84
CA ASN A 127 -10.78 0.89 9.78
C ASN A 127 -12.01 1.69 10.22
N ARG A 128 -12.36 1.58 11.51
CA ARG A 128 -13.55 2.20 12.14
C ARG A 128 -13.51 3.73 12.21
N PHE A 129 -12.38 4.34 11.88
CA PHE A 129 -12.19 5.79 12.00
C PHE A 129 -12.41 6.55 10.68
N ILE A 130 -12.77 5.83 9.60
CA ILE A 130 -12.94 6.42 8.27
C ILE A 130 -14.42 6.60 7.97
N GLU A 131 -14.81 7.84 7.72
CA GLU A 131 -16.10 8.15 7.13
C GLU A 131 -16.04 7.90 5.62
N ARG A 132 -17.00 7.14 5.09
CA ARG A 132 -17.08 6.74 3.68
C ARG A 132 -18.16 7.52 2.95
N HIS A 133 -17.83 8.03 1.76
CA HIS A 133 -18.72 8.80 0.89
C HIS A 133 -19.06 8.00 -0.37
N PHE A 134 -19.94 7.02 -0.22
CA PHE A 134 -20.35 6.17 -1.34
C PHE A 134 -21.17 6.93 -2.36
N VAL A 135 -20.76 6.80 -3.63
CA VAL A 135 -21.43 7.35 -4.81
C VAL A 135 -21.66 6.25 -5.84
N PRO A 136 -22.50 6.47 -6.88
CA PRO A 136 -22.71 5.47 -7.92
C PRO A 136 -21.40 5.01 -8.55
N PHE A 137 -21.16 3.70 -8.55
CA PHE A 137 -19.89 3.11 -9.01
C PHE A 137 -19.66 3.31 -10.51
N GLU A 138 -20.72 3.52 -11.28
CA GLU A 138 -20.66 3.85 -12.71
C GLU A 138 -19.82 5.10 -12.97
N GLY A 139 -19.67 5.97 -11.99
CA GLY A 139 -18.78 7.12 -12.07
C GLY A 139 -17.31 6.75 -12.32
N LEU A 140 -16.86 5.53 -11.98
CA LEU A 140 -15.50 5.07 -12.34
C LEU A 140 -15.31 4.93 -13.86
N LEU A 141 -16.39 4.81 -14.64
CA LEU A 141 -16.35 4.73 -16.10
C LEU A 141 -16.29 6.11 -16.76
N ASP A 142 -16.48 7.19 -15.99
CA ASP A 142 -16.27 8.55 -16.48
C ASP A 142 -14.84 8.70 -17.04
N PRO A 143 -14.67 9.23 -18.26
CA PRO A 143 -13.36 9.44 -18.88
C PRO A 143 -12.40 10.29 -18.03
N ASP A 144 -12.94 11.24 -17.26
CA ASP A 144 -12.15 12.14 -16.42
C ASP A 144 -11.69 11.50 -15.10
N ILE A 145 -12.24 10.34 -14.72
CA ILE A 145 -11.84 9.58 -13.54
C ILE A 145 -10.75 8.57 -13.90
N GLU A 146 -9.53 8.78 -13.41
CA GLU A 146 -8.41 7.87 -13.61
C GLU A 146 -8.34 6.84 -12.48
N VAL A 147 -8.52 5.56 -12.82
CA VAL A 147 -8.44 4.44 -11.88
C VAL A 147 -7.08 3.74 -12.05
N VAL A 148 -6.30 3.72 -10.99
CA VAL A 148 -4.97 3.10 -10.96
C VAL A 148 -5.04 1.66 -10.44
N GLY A 149 -5.85 1.43 -9.41
CA GLY A 149 -6.09 0.14 -8.81
C GLY A 149 -7.48 0.08 -8.19
N LEU A 150 -7.89 -1.13 -7.85
CA LEU A 150 -9.18 -1.40 -7.24
C LEU A 150 -8.99 -1.96 -5.82
N SER A 151 -10.06 -1.96 -5.06
CA SER A 151 -10.15 -2.62 -3.77
C SER A 151 -11.34 -3.59 -3.80
N PHE A 152 -11.11 -4.78 -3.33
CA PHE A 152 -12.10 -5.84 -3.18
C PHE A 152 -12.42 -6.01 -1.69
N ALA A 153 -13.70 -6.23 -1.36
CA ALA A 153 -14.13 -6.64 -0.02
C ALA A 153 -14.99 -7.89 -0.14
N GLY A 154 -14.60 -8.97 0.55
CA GLY A 154 -15.31 -10.23 0.45
C GLY A 154 -14.51 -11.41 1.00
N ASN A 155 -14.99 -12.61 0.76
CA ASN A 155 -14.33 -13.85 1.15
C ASN A 155 -13.14 -14.15 0.23
N ILE A 156 -11.94 -13.85 0.69
CA ILE A 156 -10.70 -14.07 -0.08
C ILE A 156 -10.55 -15.53 -0.52
N GLN A 157 -10.89 -16.48 0.34
CA GLN A 157 -10.71 -17.91 0.06
C GLN A 157 -11.60 -18.38 -1.12
N GLU A 158 -12.80 -17.86 -1.22
CA GLU A 158 -13.80 -18.31 -2.21
C GLU A 158 -13.88 -17.42 -3.44
N GLU A 159 -13.77 -16.11 -3.27
CA GLU A 159 -14.08 -15.13 -4.30
C GLU A 159 -12.83 -14.72 -5.11
N LYS A 160 -11.67 -14.57 -4.47
CA LYS A 160 -10.40 -14.23 -5.14
C LYS A 160 -10.04 -15.19 -6.27
N PRO A 161 -10.09 -16.54 -6.11
CA PRO A 161 -9.77 -17.46 -7.19
C PRO A 161 -10.69 -17.34 -8.41
N GLN A 162 -11.95 -16.92 -8.20
CA GLN A 162 -12.89 -16.71 -9.30
C GLN A 162 -12.54 -15.46 -10.10
N ILE A 163 -12.14 -14.37 -9.41
CA ILE A 163 -11.70 -13.12 -10.04
C ILE A 163 -10.42 -13.36 -10.85
N GLU A 164 -9.38 -13.95 -10.25
CA GLU A 164 -8.09 -14.20 -10.90
C GLU A 164 -8.19 -15.18 -12.07
N LYS A 165 -9.10 -16.16 -11.99
CA LYS A 165 -9.38 -17.07 -13.10
C LYS A 165 -10.05 -16.38 -14.28
N HIS A 166 -10.96 -15.45 -14.02
CA HIS A 166 -11.68 -14.72 -15.05
C HIS A 166 -10.83 -13.59 -15.66
N PHE A 167 -10.02 -12.95 -14.82
CA PHE A 167 -9.12 -11.86 -15.19
C PHE A 167 -7.68 -12.23 -14.85
N PRO A 168 -7.00 -13.06 -15.66
CA PRO A 168 -5.63 -13.52 -15.38
C PRO A 168 -4.59 -12.38 -15.40
N GLN A 169 -4.94 -11.22 -15.95
CA GLN A 169 -4.14 -10.02 -15.93
C GLN A 169 -4.19 -9.27 -14.59
N LEU A 170 -5.08 -9.65 -13.67
CA LEU A 170 -5.16 -9.05 -12.34
C LEU A 170 -4.37 -9.86 -11.31
N GLU A 171 -3.95 -9.17 -10.27
CA GLU A 171 -3.36 -9.74 -9.07
C GLU A 171 -4.04 -9.14 -7.84
N LEU A 172 -4.42 -10.00 -6.89
CA LEU A 172 -5.10 -9.61 -5.66
C LEU A 172 -4.18 -9.86 -4.47
N PHE A 173 -3.75 -8.77 -3.82
CA PHE A 173 -3.02 -8.80 -2.57
C PHE A 173 -3.99 -8.79 -1.40
N ALA A 174 -4.19 -9.95 -0.79
CA ALA A 174 -5.09 -10.10 0.35
C ALA A 174 -4.61 -9.27 1.55
N PHE A 175 -5.55 -8.63 2.25
CA PHE A 175 -5.28 -8.00 3.53
C PHE A 175 -5.04 -9.06 4.61
N SER A 176 -4.21 -8.78 5.59
CA SER A 176 -3.95 -9.68 6.73
C SER A 176 -5.23 -10.06 7.49
N SER A 177 -6.26 -9.21 7.44
CA SER A 177 -7.60 -9.48 7.99
C SER A 177 -8.41 -10.53 7.21
N ASN A 178 -7.98 -10.93 6.01
CA ASN A 178 -8.75 -11.73 5.04
C ASN A 178 -10.11 -11.15 4.64
N ALA A 179 -10.40 -9.89 4.97
CA ALA A 179 -11.67 -9.22 4.69
C ALA A 179 -11.71 -8.54 3.31
N GLY A 180 -10.64 -8.67 2.53
CA GLY A 180 -10.54 -8.05 1.21
C GLY A 180 -9.12 -8.10 0.65
N ALA A 181 -8.91 -7.38 -0.45
CA ALA A 181 -7.64 -7.31 -1.14
C ALA A 181 -7.49 -5.98 -1.89
N ASP A 182 -6.25 -5.53 -2.08
CA ASP A 182 -5.91 -4.63 -3.17
C ASP A 182 -5.91 -5.39 -4.49
N VAL A 183 -6.39 -4.77 -5.55
CA VAL A 183 -6.48 -5.36 -6.88
C VAL A 183 -5.75 -4.47 -7.88
N VAL A 184 -4.72 -5.02 -8.49
CA VAL A 184 -3.88 -4.32 -9.47
C VAL A 184 -3.73 -5.16 -10.74
N GLU A 185 -3.36 -4.54 -11.84
CA GLU A 185 -2.92 -5.27 -13.01
C GLU A 185 -1.53 -5.88 -12.76
N ARG A 186 -1.30 -7.09 -13.28
CA ARG A 186 0.01 -7.77 -13.14
C ARG A 186 1.13 -6.94 -13.73
N GLY A 187 2.28 -6.98 -13.07
CA GLY A 187 3.46 -6.19 -13.44
C GLY A 187 3.61 -4.92 -12.60
N PHE A 188 2.64 -4.63 -11.73
CA PHE A 188 2.78 -3.57 -10.73
C PHE A 188 3.03 -4.18 -9.36
N SER A 189 4.01 -3.63 -8.66
CA SER A 189 4.34 -3.98 -7.29
C SER A 189 5.09 -2.82 -6.62
N LYS A 190 5.13 -2.85 -5.29
CA LYS A 190 5.94 -1.90 -4.52
C LYS A 190 7.42 -1.93 -4.96
N ALA A 191 7.94 -3.10 -5.35
CA ALA A 191 9.30 -3.26 -5.86
C ALA A 191 9.53 -2.53 -7.20
N GLU A 192 8.56 -2.56 -8.12
CA GLU A 192 8.65 -1.79 -9.36
C GLU A 192 8.64 -0.27 -9.10
N GLY A 193 7.86 0.16 -8.11
CA GLY A 193 7.89 1.55 -7.63
C GLY A 193 9.26 1.94 -7.07
N MET A 194 9.89 1.05 -6.27
CA MET A 194 11.24 1.24 -5.76
C MET A 194 12.27 1.40 -6.89
N LYS A 195 12.28 0.50 -7.88
CA LYS A 195 13.20 0.59 -9.02
C LYS A 195 13.10 1.92 -9.76
N ARG A 196 11.86 2.43 -9.96
CA ARG A 196 11.62 3.74 -10.58
C ARG A 196 12.21 4.88 -9.75
N LEU A 197 12.08 4.83 -8.43
CA LEU A 197 12.64 5.85 -7.53
C LEU A 197 14.17 5.77 -7.48
N CYS A 198 14.76 4.56 -7.40
CA CYS A 198 16.22 4.40 -7.47
C CYS A 198 16.78 4.98 -8.76
N SER A 199 16.14 4.71 -9.90
CA SER A 199 16.53 5.31 -11.17
C SER A 199 16.35 6.83 -11.22
N TYR A 200 15.25 7.35 -10.65
CA TYR A 200 15.00 8.80 -10.63
C TYR A 200 16.02 9.57 -9.77
N TYR A 201 16.48 8.96 -8.68
CA TYR A 201 17.46 9.59 -7.78
C TYR A 201 18.92 9.31 -8.17
N ASP A 202 19.17 8.59 -9.28
CA ASP A 202 20.51 8.10 -9.65
C ASP A 202 21.21 7.39 -8.47
N ALA A 203 20.42 6.59 -7.72
CA ALA A 203 20.81 6.00 -6.45
C ALA A 203 21.60 4.68 -6.62
N GLU A 204 22.29 4.49 -7.74
CA GLU A 204 23.17 3.34 -7.94
C GLU A 204 24.31 3.35 -6.90
N GLY A 205 24.33 2.29 -6.05
CA GLY A 205 25.29 2.17 -4.95
C GLY A 205 24.89 2.88 -3.64
N GLU A 206 23.74 3.54 -3.58
CA GLU A 206 23.12 3.95 -2.31
C GLU A 206 22.41 2.75 -1.68
N GLN A 207 22.49 2.62 -0.36
CA GLN A 207 21.83 1.54 0.36
C GLN A 207 20.31 1.68 0.33
N THR A 208 19.61 0.58 0.10
CA THR A 208 18.15 0.50 0.18
C THR A 208 17.72 -0.39 1.33
N VAL A 209 16.83 0.10 2.18
CA VAL A 209 16.24 -0.66 3.29
C VAL A 209 14.73 -0.58 3.19
N ALA A 210 14.04 -1.71 3.28
CA ALA A 210 12.58 -1.77 3.18
C ALA A 210 11.96 -2.40 4.43
N PHE A 211 10.84 -1.85 4.88
CA PHE A 211 10.05 -2.30 6.02
C PHE A 211 8.63 -2.65 5.57
N GLY A 212 8.12 -3.80 6.02
CA GLY A 212 6.77 -4.26 5.66
C GLY A 212 6.24 -5.35 6.57
N ASP A 213 4.96 -5.65 6.47
CA ASP A 213 4.29 -6.66 7.29
C ASP A 213 3.33 -7.58 6.51
N SER A 214 2.93 -7.19 5.31
CA SER A 214 1.88 -7.86 4.53
C SER A 214 2.41 -8.49 3.24
N PRO A 215 1.68 -9.44 2.60
CA PRO A 215 2.13 -10.15 1.40
C PRO A 215 2.54 -9.26 0.22
N ASN A 216 1.95 -8.07 0.05
CA ASN A 216 2.31 -7.11 -0.99
C ASN A 216 3.70 -6.47 -0.77
N ASP A 217 4.30 -6.63 0.42
CA ASP A 217 5.65 -6.16 0.75
C ASP A 217 6.74 -7.15 0.33
N ILE A 218 6.41 -8.44 0.17
CA ILE A 218 7.41 -9.48 -0.07
C ILE A 218 8.33 -9.14 -1.25
N ALA A 219 7.76 -8.64 -2.33
CA ALA A 219 8.56 -8.27 -3.50
C ALA A 219 9.49 -7.07 -3.21
N LEU A 220 9.02 -6.09 -2.42
CA LEU A 220 9.78 -4.93 -2.00
C LEU A 220 10.93 -5.32 -1.05
N LEU A 221 10.63 -6.14 -0.03
CA LEU A 221 11.64 -6.62 0.93
C LEU A 221 12.77 -7.39 0.24
N LYS A 222 12.43 -8.24 -0.74
CA LYS A 222 13.43 -9.00 -1.52
C LYS A 222 14.22 -8.16 -2.52
N ALA A 223 13.70 -7.02 -2.94
CA ALA A 223 14.35 -6.16 -3.92
C ALA A 223 15.27 -5.11 -3.27
N ALA A 224 15.06 -4.80 -1.99
CA ALA A 224 15.95 -3.94 -1.20
C ALA A 224 17.24 -4.67 -0.83
N ASP A 225 18.31 -3.91 -0.52
CA ASP A 225 19.57 -4.47 0.00
C ASP A 225 19.36 -5.10 1.37
N ILE A 226 18.43 -4.55 2.16
CA ILE A 226 18.00 -5.13 3.44
C ILE A 226 16.48 -5.05 3.53
N GLY A 227 15.81 -6.19 3.58
CA GLY A 227 14.39 -6.32 3.85
C GLY A 227 14.12 -6.61 5.33
N VAL A 228 13.27 -5.81 5.95
CA VAL A 228 12.89 -5.90 7.36
C VAL A 228 11.40 -6.22 7.48
N ALA A 229 11.07 -7.36 8.05
CA ALA A 229 9.69 -7.69 8.41
C ALA A 229 9.37 -7.21 9.84
N MET A 230 8.19 -6.63 10.02
CA MET A 230 7.69 -6.28 11.35
C MET A 230 7.39 -7.53 12.18
N GLY A 231 7.47 -7.44 13.51
CA GLY A 231 7.14 -8.53 14.42
C GLY A 231 5.69 -9.01 14.32
N ASN A 232 4.78 -8.11 13.97
CA ASN A 232 3.37 -8.41 13.67
C ASN A 232 3.11 -8.89 12.23
N ALA A 233 4.15 -9.04 11.39
CA ALA A 233 4.00 -9.47 10.01
C ALA A 233 3.53 -10.91 9.89
N ASP A 234 2.91 -11.24 8.75
CA ASP A 234 2.59 -12.61 8.37
C ASP A 234 3.86 -13.46 8.28
N GLU A 235 3.75 -14.76 8.62
CA GLU A 235 4.89 -15.69 8.60
C GLU A 235 5.56 -15.81 7.22
N ALA A 236 4.81 -15.63 6.13
CA ALA A 236 5.39 -15.63 4.79
C ALA A 236 6.28 -14.40 4.54
N VAL A 237 5.91 -13.25 5.11
CA VAL A 237 6.67 -12.00 5.04
C VAL A 237 7.95 -12.11 5.87
N LYS A 238 7.84 -12.61 7.12
CA LYS A 238 9.00 -12.86 8.00
C LYS A 238 10.04 -13.78 7.36
N ARG A 239 9.58 -14.85 6.68
CA ARG A 239 10.49 -15.76 5.95
C ARG A 239 11.14 -15.13 4.72
N ALA A 240 10.55 -14.09 4.17
CA ALA A 240 11.06 -13.42 2.96
C ALA A 240 12.05 -12.28 3.27
N ALA A 241 12.09 -11.82 4.52
CA ALA A 241 12.92 -10.71 4.98
C ALA A 241 14.31 -11.19 5.44
N ASP A 242 15.30 -10.29 5.41
CA ASP A 242 16.64 -10.51 5.94
C ASP A 242 16.67 -10.36 7.47
N HIS A 243 15.78 -9.54 8.01
CA HIS A 243 15.66 -9.28 9.45
C HIS A 243 14.19 -9.23 9.87
N VAL A 244 13.90 -9.77 11.04
CA VAL A 244 12.58 -9.61 11.70
C VAL A 244 12.79 -8.75 12.93
N THR A 245 12.10 -7.60 12.95
CA THR A 245 12.16 -6.68 14.08
C THR A 245 11.01 -6.93 15.07
N ASP A 246 10.89 -6.08 16.09
CA ASP A 246 9.80 -6.13 17.05
C ASP A 246 8.45 -5.72 16.41
N ASP A 247 7.37 -5.97 17.13
CA ASP A 247 6.01 -5.55 16.76
C ASP A 247 5.92 -4.02 16.68
N ILE A 248 5.01 -3.50 15.87
CA ILE A 248 4.74 -2.06 15.73
C ILE A 248 4.48 -1.36 17.07
N ARG A 249 3.89 -2.07 18.05
CA ARG A 249 3.59 -1.56 19.41
C ARG A 249 4.76 -1.68 20.38
N HIS A 250 5.85 -2.29 19.94
CA HIS A 250 7.07 -2.51 20.70
C HIS A 250 8.29 -1.85 20.03
N ASP A 251 8.09 -0.65 19.47
CA ASP A 251 9.13 0.18 18.86
C ASP A 251 9.87 -0.48 17.67
N GLY A 252 9.20 -1.38 16.92
CA GLY A 252 9.81 -2.22 15.90
C GLY A 252 10.67 -1.47 14.89
N ILE A 253 10.17 -0.37 14.29
CA ILE A 253 10.94 0.44 13.33
C ILE A 253 12.16 1.07 14.00
N PHE A 254 12.00 1.65 15.19
CA PHE A 254 13.09 2.30 15.91
C PHE A 254 14.20 1.29 16.27
N ASN A 255 13.81 0.11 16.75
CA ASN A 255 14.74 -0.95 17.12
C ASN A 255 15.49 -1.51 15.90
N ALA A 256 14.81 -1.72 14.78
CA ALA A 256 15.46 -2.13 13.54
C ALA A 256 16.45 -1.09 13.03
N CYS A 257 16.07 0.20 13.00
CA CYS A 257 16.99 1.26 12.57
C CYS A 257 18.26 1.33 13.44
N ARG A 258 18.12 1.12 14.76
CA ARG A 258 19.28 1.02 15.67
C ARG A 258 20.13 -0.22 15.41
N TYR A 259 19.47 -1.37 15.24
CA TYR A 259 20.18 -2.65 15.00
C TYR A 259 21.00 -2.60 13.71
N LEU A 260 20.46 -1.97 12.67
CA LEU A 260 21.10 -1.82 11.36
C LEU A 260 22.11 -0.66 11.30
N GLY A 261 22.27 0.10 12.38
CA GLY A 261 23.18 1.25 12.41
C GLY A 261 22.75 2.43 11.54
N MET A 262 21.46 2.52 11.23
CA MET A 262 20.90 3.62 10.43
C MET A 262 20.72 4.91 11.24
N ILE A 263 20.59 4.76 12.59
CA ILE A 263 20.41 5.86 13.57
C ILE A 263 21.25 5.62 14.81
#